data_8aa8fad439145d2536d3cacbd73c4f3c
#
_entry.id   8aa8fad439145d2536d3cacbd73c4f3c
#
_cell.length_a   1.000
_cell.length_b   1.000
_cell.length_c   1.000
_cell.angle_alpha   90.00
_cell.angle_beta   90.00
_cell.angle_gamma   90.00
#
_symmetry.space_group_name_H-M   'P 1'
#
loop_
_entity.id
_entity.type
_entity.pdbx_description
1 polymer ?
#
loop_
_entity_poly.entity_id
_entity_poly.type
_entity_poly.pdbx_seq_one_letter_code
_entity_poly.pdbx_strand_id
1 'polypeptide(L)' 'MIDEFFPPTKEELEKIIKDLEAQLEDDAYQEDWVKIHDELMYRENQMKEILRNE' A
#
# COMPACT_ATOMS: atom_id res chain seq x y z
N MET A 1 2.05 -13.35 12.87
CA MET A 1 2.05 -12.43 13.70
C MET A 1 2.58 -11.16 13.25
N ILE A 2 1.98 -10.19 13.56
CA ILE A 2 2.28 -8.94 13.07
C ILE A 2 3.08 -8.17 14.03
N ASP A 3 4.10 -7.56 13.55
CA ASP A 3 4.89 -6.75 14.38
C ASP A 3 4.54 -5.33 14.14
N GLU A 4 3.79 -4.77 15.05
CA GLU A 4 3.36 -3.43 14.88
C GLU A 4 4.28 -2.42 15.45
N PHE A 5 5.34 -2.85 16.08
CA PHE A 5 6.29 -1.90 16.62
C PHE A 5 7.17 -1.29 15.55
N PHE A 6 7.21 -1.92 14.37
CA PHE A 6 8.08 -1.43 13.32
C PHE A 6 7.25 -1.15 12.08
N PRO A 7 6.88 0.09 11.87
CA PRO A 7 6.12 0.40 10.66
C PRO A 7 6.93 0.07 9.42
N PRO A 8 6.27 -0.16 8.29
CA PRO A 8 6.98 -0.52 7.06
C PRO A 8 7.94 0.59 6.65
N THR A 9 9.07 0.19 6.11
CA THR A 9 10.02 1.14 5.60
C THR A 9 9.53 1.69 4.27
N LYS A 10 10.22 2.74 3.81
CA LYS A 10 9.89 3.33 2.53
C LYS A 10 9.97 2.29 1.42
N GLU A 11 11.00 1.45 1.45
CA GLU A 11 11.17 0.44 0.41
C GLU A 11 10.06 -0.59 0.46
N GLU A 12 9.67 -0.98 1.67
CA GLU A 12 8.58 -1.94 1.81
C GLU A 12 7.27 -1.35 1.32
N LEU A 13 7.03 -0.09 1.63
CA LEU A 13 5.83 0.57 1.16
C LEU A 13 5.79 0.65 -0.35
N GLU A 14 6.92 0.91 -0.98
CA GLU A 14 6.97 0.96 -2.43
C GLU A 14 6.55 -0.38 -3.04
N LYS A 15 7.01 -1.47 -2.46
CA LYS A 15 6.62 -2.79 -2.95
C LYS A 15 5.14 -3.03 -2.75
N ILE A 16 4.63 -2.70 -1.58
CA ILE A 16 3.22 -2.89 -1.30
C ILE A 16 2.36 -2.07 -2.25
N ILE A 17 2.74 -0.83 -2.49
CA ILE A 17 2.00 0.04 -3.38
C ILE A 17 2.00 -0.51 -4.80
N LYS A 18 3.15 -0.98 -5.27
CA LYS A 18 3.22 -1.54 -6.61
C LYS A 18 2.37 -2.79 -6.74
N ASP A 19 2.37 -3.63 -5.70
CA ASP A 19 1.53 -4.82 -5.71
C ASP A 19 0.06 -4.46 -5.77
N LEU A 20 -0.34 -3.47 -4.98
CA LEU A 20 -1.74 -3.05 -4.98
C LEU A 20 -2.14 -2.46 -6.32
N GLU A 21 -1.26 -1.68 -6.92
CA GLU A 21 -1.54 -1.11 -8.23
C GLU A 21 -1.71 -2.21 -9.27
N ALA A 22 -0.87 -3.23 -9.21
CA ALA A 22 -0.97 -4.35 -10.14
C ALA A 22 -2.28 -5.09 -9.94
N GLN A 23 -2.71 -5.25 -8.69
CA GLN A 23 -3.97 -5.91 -8.41
C GLN A 23 -5.15 -5.12 -8.95
N LEU A 24 -5.08 -3.80 -8.88
CA LEU A 24 -6.15 -2.97 -9.40
C LEU A 24 -6.32 -3.13 -10.90
N GLU A 25 -5.24 -3.43 -11.59
CA GLU A 25 -5.29 -3.60 -13.04
C GLU A 25 -5.64 -5.01 -13.44
N ASP A 26 -5.72 -5.93 -12.47
CA ASP A 26 -5.97 -7.33 -12.76
C ASP A 26 -7.45 -7.62 -12.61
N ASP A 27 -8.06 -8.15 -13.67
CA ASP A 27 -9.48 -8.47 -13.65
C ASP A 27 -9.82 -9.48 -12.55
N ALA A 28 -8.87 -10.30 -12.15
CA ALA A 28 -9.12 -11.31 -11.12
C ALA A 28 -9.49 -10.67 -9.79
N TYR A 29 -9.10 -9.43 -9.57
CA TYR A 29 -9.36 -8.74 -8.32
C TYR A 29 -10.47 -7.72 -8.43
N GLN A 30 -11.27 -7.80 -9.48
CA GLN A 30 -12.27 -6.77 -9.73
C GLN A 30 -13.29 -6.66 -8.61
N GLU A 31 -13.65 -7.79 -8.01
CA GLU A 31 -14.63 -7.77 -6.93
C GLU A 31 -14.09 -7.10 -5.68
N ASP A 32 -12.79 -7.11 -5.50
CA ASP A 32 -12.16 -6.49 -4.34
C ASP A 32 -11.58 -5.13 -4.66
N TRP A 33 -11.94 -4.57 -5.80
CA TRP A 33 -11.31 -3.34 -6.28
C TRP A 33 -11.40 -2.22 -5.26
N VAL A 34 -12.56 -2.05 -4.63
CA VAL A 34 -12.74 -0.96 -3.68
C VAL A 34 -11.82 -1.14 -2.48
N LYS A 35 -11.75 -2.37 -1.96
CA LYS A 35 -10.89 -2.64 -0.83
C LYS A 35 -9.44 -2.40 -1.16
N ILE A 36 -9.02 -2.87 -2.34
CA ILE A 36 -7.64 -2.71 -2.76
C ILE A 36 -7.32 -1.23 -2.97
N HIS A 37 -8.24 -0.51 -3.56
CA HIS A 37 -8.05 0.91 -3.77
C HIS A 37 -7.93 1.65 -2.44
N ASP A 38 -8.77 1.32 -1.47
CA ASP A 38 -8.70 1.95 -0.17
C ASP A 38 -7.37 1.69 0.50
N GLU A 39 -6.90 0.46 0.41
CA GLU A 39 -5.62 0.14 1.01
C GLU A 39 -4.48 0.85 0.29
N LEU A 40 -4.56 0.94 -1.03
CA LEU A 40 -3.55 1.65 -1.80
C LEU A 40 -3.45 3.11 -1.33
N MET A 41 -4.60 3.77 -1.16
CA MET A 41 -4.60 5.14 -0.70
C MET A 41 -3.99 5.27 0.69
N TYR A 42 -4.30 4.30 1.56
CA TYR A 42 -3.75 4.31 2.89
C TYR A 42 -2.21 4.19 2.85
N ARG A 43 -1.71 3.28 2.02
CA ARG A 43 -0.26 3.10 1.92
C ARG A 43 0.42 4.31 1.27
N GLU A 44 -0.24 4.93 0.31
CA GLU A 44 0.31 6.13 -0.29
C GLU A 44 0.39 7.26 0.72
N ASN A 45 -0.60 7.37 1.58
CA ASN A 45 -0.56 8.39 2.63
C ASN A 45 0.58 8.13 3.60
N GLN A 46 0.82 6.87 3.94
CA GLN A 46 1.96 6.54 4.78
C GLN A 46 3.27 6.95 4.12
N MET A 47 3.37 6.69 2.81
CA MET A 47 4.58 7.06 2.08
C MET A 47 4.78 8.58 2.10
N LYS A 48 3.70 9.34 1.92
CA LYS A 48 3.80 10.79 1.96
C LYS A 48 4.29 11.28 3.30
N GLU A 49 3.84 10.65 4.38
CA GLU A 49 4.28 11.05 5.71
C GLU A 49 5.78 10.81 5.87
N ILE A 50 6.25 9.68 5.37
CA ILE A 50 7.67 9.36 5.46
C ILE A 50 8.48 10.39 4.68
N LEU A 51 8.07 10.67 3.46
CA LEU A 51 8.79 11.61 2.61
C LEU A 51 8.76 13.02 3.20
N ARG A 52 7.64 13.35 3.85
CA ARG A 52 7.50 14.66 4.44
C ARG A 52 8.45 14.86 5.61
N ASN A 53 8.74 13.78 6.33
CA ASN A 53 9.60 13.85 7.49
C ASN A 53 11.07 13.68 7.16
N GLU A 54 11.40 13.42 5.93
CA GLU A 54 12.78 13.37 5.52
C GLU A 54 13.25 14.77 5.21
#